data_cd595412b979898808e13532b0d63c69
#
_entry.id   cd595412b979898808e13532b0d63c69
#
_cell.length_a   1.000
_cell.length_b   1.000
_cell.length_c   1.000
_cell.angle_alpha   90.00
_cell.angle_beta   90.00
_cell.angle_gamma   90.00
#
_symmetry.space_group_name_H-M   'P 1'
#
loop_
_entity.id
_entity.type
_entity.pdbx_description
1 polymer ?
#
loop_
_entity_poly.entity_id
_entity_poly.type
_entity_poly.pdbx_seq_one_letter_code
_entity_poly.pdbx_strand_id
1 'polypeptide(L)'
;MAAPRKRTKKRESRVEPVGVAHIQATFNNTIVTITDKTGNCISWASAGKVGFKGSRKSTPFAAQTAAENSARDAIALGLRKVEVLVKGPGVGREAAVRSLQAAGLEITAIKDVTPIPHNGCRPPKRRRV
;
A
#
# COMPACT_ATOMS: atom_id res chain seq x y z
N MET A 1 -38.38 -19.90 2.00
CA MET A 1 -37.26 -19.49 1.16
C MET A 1 -36.85 -18.06 1.58
N ALA A 2 -35.71 -17.94 2.21
CA ALA A 2 -35.22 -16.61 2.55
C ALA A 2 -34.99 -15.83 1.27
N ALA A 3 -35.62 -14.67 1.14
CA ALA A 3 -35.28 -13.75 0.07
C ALA A 3 -33.75 -13.59 0.03
N PRO A 4 -33.11 -13.67 -1.14
CA PRO A 4 -31.70 -13.40 -1.21
C PRO A 4 -31.47 -12.07 -0.51
N ARG A 5 -30.64 -12.09 0.50
CA ARG A 5 -30.18 -10.86 1.10
C ARG A 5 -29.84 -9.93 -0.06
N LYS A 6 -30.66 -8.93 -0.27
CA LYS A 6 -30.22 -7.83 -1.07
C LYS A 6 -28.84 -7.49 -0.51
N ARG A 7 -27.79 -7.88 -1.22
CA ARG A 7 -26.50 -7.29 -0.97
C ARG A 7 -26.80 -5.81 -0.90
N THR A 8 -26.86 -5.32 0.31
CA THR A 8 -26.73 -3.89 0.50
C THR A 8 -25.60 -3.53 -0.45
N LYS A 9 -25.95 -2.90 -1.55
CA LYS A 9 -24.95 -2.33 -2.41
C LYS A 9 -24.00 -1.66 -1.44
N LYS A 10 -22.81 -2.23 -1.27
CA LYS A 10 -21.75 -1.54 -0.58
C LYS A 10 -21.91 -0.13 -1.05
N ARG A 11 -22.30 0.76 -0.18
CA ARG A 11 -22.27 2.16 -0.53
C ARG A 11 -20.93 2.34 -1.17
N GLU A 12 -20.91 2.44 -2.48
CA GLU A 12 -19.75 2.92 -3.16
C GLU A 12 -19.56 4.31 -2.60
N SER A 13 -18.88 4.37 -1.47
CA SER A 13 -18.43 5.61 -0.94
C SER A 13 -17.56 6.19 -2.02
N ARG A 14 -18.08 7.17 -2.73
CA ARG A 14 -17.29 7.94 -3.66
C ARG A 14 -16.13 8.51 -2.87
N VAL A 15 -14.99 7.96 -3.14
CA VAL A 15 -13.76 8.42 -2.53
C VAL A 15 -13.44 9.78 -3.14
N GLU A 16 -12.99 10.70 -2.32
CA GLU A 16 -12.45 11.96 -2.82
C GLU A 16 -11.36 11.66 -3.85
N PRO A 17 -11.21 12.48 -4.91
CA PRO A 17 -10.22 12.20 -5.94
C PRO A 17 -8.77 12.31 -5.47
N VAL A 18 -8.52 12.85 -4.29
CA VAL A 18 -7.18 12.99 -3.70
C VAL A 18 -7.07 12.12 -2.46
N GLY A 19 -6.01 11.33 -2.39
CA GLY A 19 -5.75 10.45 -1.27
C GLY A 19 -4.26 10.34 -0.96
N VAL A 20 -3.93 9.40 -0.09
CA VAL A 20 -2.56 9.13 0.34
C VAL A 20 -2.26 7.65 0.12
N ALA A 21 -1.13 7.37 -0.52
CA ALA A 21 -0.63 6.02 -0.68
C ALA A 21 0.49 5.78 0.33
N HIS A 22 0.28 4.83 1.23
CA HIS A 22 1.28 4.42 2.22
C HIS A 22 1.98 3.18 1.72
N ILE A 23 3.28 3.28 1.48
CA ILE A 23 4.11 2.15 1.06
C ILE A 23 5.02 1.78 2.21
N GLN A 24 4.82 0.60 2.77
CA GLN A 24 5.72 0.05 3.79
C GLN A 24 6.54 -1.07 3.15
N ALA A 25 7.81 -0.78 2.91
CA ALA A 25 8.73 -1.72 2.28
C ALA A 25 9.73 -2.22 3.31
N THR A 26 9.63 -3.49 3.66
CA THR A 26 10.59 -4.18 4.53
C THR A 26 11.47 -5.11 3.71
N PHE A 27 12.50 -5.66 4.33
CA PHE A 27 13.35 -6.65 3.64
C PHE A 27 12.61 -7.93 3.26
N ASN A 28 11.47 -8.19 3.88
CA ASN A 28 10.71 -9.44 3.68
C ASN A 28 9.41 -9.24 2.91
N ASN A 29 8.90 -8.03 2.81
CA ASN A 29 7.58 -7.79 2.23
C ASN A 29 7.40 -6.31 1.84
N THR A 30 6.40 -6.06 1.02
CA THR A 30 5.95 -4.70 0.70
C THR A 30 4.45 -4.65 0.85
N ILE A 31 3.96 -3.66 1.60
CA ILE A 31 2.54 -3.42 1.82
C ILE A 31 2.20 -2.04 1.26
N VAL A 32 1.20 -1.98 0.42
CA VAL A 32 0.69 -0.73 -0.14
C VAL A 32 -0.72 -0.52 0.38
N THR A 33 -0.95 0.57 1.07
CA THR A 33 -2.26 0.95 1.59
C THR A 33 -2.64 2.30 1.04
N ILE A 34 -3.77 2.41 0.39
CA ILE A 34 -4.28 3.67 -0.15
C ILE A 34 -5.42 4.14 0.73
N THR A 35 -5.28 5.35 1.25
CA THR A 35 -6.24 5.96 2.14
C THR A 35 -6.74 7.28 1.58
N ASP A 36 -7.83 7.79 2.15
CA ASP A 36 -8.23 9.18 1.92
C ASP A 36 -7.37 10.13 2.77
N LYS A 37 -7.64 11.42 2.69
CA LYS A 37 -6.90 12.43 3.45
C LYS A 37 -7.09 12.30 4.96
N THR A 38 -8.18 11.70 5.40
CA THR A 38 -8.50 11.53 6.81
C THR A 38 -7.92 10.24 7.40
N GLY A 39 -7.37 9.36 6.56
CA GLY A 39 -6.75 8.13 6.99
C GLY A 39 -7.61 6.88 6.86
N ASN A 40 -8.81 7.00 6.28
CA ASN A 40 -9.68 5.84 6.05
C ASN A 40 -9.15 5.00 4.88
N CYS A 41 -8.95 3.71 5.09
CA CYS A 41 -8.44 2.82 4.07
C CYS A 41 -9.43 2.65 2.93
N ILE A 42 -8.98 2.93 1.71
CA ILE A 42 -9.75 2.74 0.48
C ILE A 42 -9.47 1.37 -0.12
N SER A 43 -8.20 1.05 -0.26
CA SER A 43 -7.73 -0.23 -0.77
C SER A 43 -6.36 -0.55 -0.21
N TRP A 44 -6.01 -1.82 -0.23
CA TRP A 44 -4.68 -2.24 0.18
C TRP A 44 -4.28 -3.52 -0.54
N ALA A 45 -3.01 -3.74 -0.68
CA ALA A 45 -2.44 -4.97 -1.16
C ALA A 45 -1.05 -5.17 -0.58
N SER A 46 -0.64 -6.41 -0.48
CA SER A 46 0.72 -6.77 -0.09
C SER A 46 1.24 -7.86 -1.01
N ALA A 47 2.54 -8.09 -0.99
CA ALA A 47 3.11 -9.18 -1.77
C ALA A 47 2.48 -10.53 -1.41
N GLY A 48 2.16 -10.75 -0.12
CA GLY A 48 1.48 -11.96 0.32
C GLY A 48 0.04 -12.05 -0.17
N LYS A 49 -0.68 -10.94 -0.19
CA LYS A 49 -2.07 -10.90 -0.66
C LYS A 49 -2.18 -11.25 -2.15
N VAL A 50 -1.22 -10.85 -2.96
CA VAL A 50 -1.22 -11.13 -4.41
C VAL A 50 -0.62 -12.48 -4.78
N GLY A 51 -0.31 -13.32 -3.81
CA GLY A 51 0.06 -14.72 -4.03
C GLY A 51 1.55 -15.04 -3.92
N PHE A 52 2.42 -14.09 -3.62
CA PHE A 52 3.84 -14.35 -3.39
C PHE A 52 4.06 -14.97 -2.01
N LYS A 53 5.00 -15.89 -1.92
CA LYS A 53 5.31 -16.61 -0.67
C LYS A 53 6.82 -16.59 -0.39
N GLY A 54 7.17 -16.59 0.89
CA GLY A 54 8.56 -16.69 1.33
C GLY A 54 9.42 -15.54 0.82
N SER A 55 10.60 -15.85 0.31
CA SER A 55 11.55 -14.85 -0.19
C SER A 55 11.06 -14.08 -1.41
N ARG A 56 10.08 -14.61 -2.13
CA ARG A 56 9.51 -13.92 -3.30
C ARG A 56 8.76 -12.64 -2.93
N LYS A 57 8.29 -12.53 -1.71
CA LYS A 57 7.60 -11.33 -1.22
C LYS A 57 8.51 -10.09 -1.16
N SER A 58 9.81 -10.29 -1.08
CA SER A 58 10.78 -9.19 -1.00
C SER A 58 11.25 -8.69 -2.35
N THR A 59 10.75 -9.23 -3.45
CA THR A 59 11.19 -8.84 -4.79
C THR A 59 10.52 -7.54 -5.26
N PRO A 60 11.20 -6.75 -6.11
CA PRO A 60 10.58 -5.57 -6.71
C PRO A 60 9.34 -5.91 -7.53
N PHE A 61 9.31 -7.06 -8.19
CA PHE A 61 8.15 -7.52 -8.96
C PHE A 61 6.93 -7.73 -8.06
N ALA A 62 7.12 -8.30 -6.87
CA ALA A 62 6.04 -8.48 -5.91
C ALA A 62 5.47 -7.13 -5.44
N ALA A 63 6.35 -6.17 -5.17
CA ALA A 63 5.93 -4.81 -4.80
C ALA A 63 5.17 -4.13 -5.94
N GLN A 64 5.61 -4.30 -7.16
CA GLN A 64 4.95 -3.78 -8.35
C GLN A 64 3.53 -4.35 -8.48
N THR A 65 3.36 -5.65 -8.33
CA THR A 65 2.07 -6.32 -8.44
C THR A 65 1.12 -5.87 -7.32
N ALA A 66 1.63 -5.74 -6.10
CA ALA A 66 0.84 -5.25 -4.97
C ALA A 66 0.36 -3.81 -5.20
N ALA A 67 1.25 -2.95 -5.67
CA ALA A 67 0.91 -1.55 -5.96
C ALA A 67 -0.11 -1.44 -7.09
N GLU A 68 0.03 -2.21 -8.15
CA GLU A 68 -0.93 -2.23 -9.25
C GLU A 68 -2.32 -2.66 -8.78
N ASN A 69 -2.41 -3.72 -7.98
CA ASN A 69 -3.69 -4.20 -7.48
C ASN A 69 -4.39 -3.16 -6.60
N SER A 70 -3.66 -2.57 -5.66
CA SER A 70 -4.23 -1.55 -4.78
C SER A 70 -4.65 -0.30 -5.55
N ALA A 71 -3.83 0.14 -6.50
CA ALA A 71 -4.13 1.31 -7.33
C ALA A 71 -5.36 1.07 -8.22
N ARG A 72 -5.46 -0.11 -8.81
CA ARG A 72 -6.59 -0.46 -9.67
C ARG A 72 -7.90 -0.43 -8.89
N ASP A 73 -7.91 -0.99 -7.68
CA ASP A 73 -9.09 -0.97 -6.81
C ASP A 73 -9.45 0.46 -6.41
N ALA A 74 -8.47 1.29 -6.07
CA ALA A 74 -8.68 2.67 -5.68
C ALA A 74 -9.22 3.52 -6.84
N ILE A 75 -8.70 3.32 -8.05
CA ILE A 75 -9.16 4.03 -9.25
C ILE A 75 -10.62 3.66 -9.56
N ALA A 76 -10.99 2.40 -9.38
CA ALA A 76 -12.37 1.96 -9.55
C ALA A 76 -13.33 2.67 -8.58
N LEU A 77 -12.86 3.10 -7.43
CA LEU A 77 -13.63 3.86 -6.44
C LEU A 77 -13.60 5.38 -6.68
N GLY A 78 -12.85 5.86 -7.65
CA GLY A 78 -12.82 7.27 -8.03
C GLY A 78 -11.56 8.05 -7.66
N LEU A 79 -10.57 7.42 -7.07
CA LEU A 79 -9.32 8.08 -6.72
C LEU A 79 -8.53 8.46 -7.99
N ARG A 80 -7.95 9.65 -8.00
CA ARG A 80 -7.19 10.17 -9.16
C ARG A 80 -5.77 10.58 -8.81
N LYS A 81 -5.58 11.22 -7.67
CA LYS A 81 -4.31 11.78 -7.23
C LYS A 81 -3.93 11.23 -5.88
N VAL A 82 -2.65 10.94 -5.68
CA VAL A 82 -2.14 10.46 -4.41
C VAL A 82 -0.86 11.18 -4.03
N GLU A 83 -0.70 11.43 -2.75
CA GLU A 83 0.57 11.73 -2.12
C GLU A 83 1.16 10.41 -1.62
N VAL A 84 2.41 10.13 -1.97
CA VAL A 84 3.05 8.87 -1.60
C VAL A 84 3.92 9.07 -0.37
N LEU A 85 3.65 8.29 0.67
CA LEU A 85 4.45 8.23 1.88
C LEU A 85 5.16 6.88 1.93
N VAL A 86 6.47 6.88 1.78
CA VAL A 86 7.28 5.67 1.74
C VAL A 86 7.96 5.46 3.09
N LYS A 87 7.87 4.24 3.60
CA LYS A 87 8.43 3.86 4.89
C LYS A 87 9.21 2.57 4.76
N GLY A 88 10.44 2.57 5.29
CA GLY A 88 11.28 1.38 5.36
C GLY A 88 12.32 1.25 4.25
N PRO A 89 13.32 0.39 4.46
CA PRO A 89 14.47 0.26 3.56
C PRO A 89 14.33 -0.81 2.48
N GLY A 90 13.14 -1.40 2.31
CA GLY A 90 12.94 -2.52 1.38
C GLY A 90 13.21 -2.18 -0.08
N VAL A 91 13.59 -3.17 -0.86
CA VAL A 91 13.92 -3.00 -2.29
C VAL A 91 12.71 -2.67 -3.15
N GLY A 92 11.50 -2.90 -2.65
CA GLY A 92 10.26 -2.64 -3.39
C GLY A 92 9.81 -1.18 -3.43
N ARG A 93 10.50 -0.27 -2.77
CA ARG A 93 10.09 1.14 -2.65
C ARG A 93 9.83 1.79 -3.99
N GLU A 94 10.84 1.82 -4.85
CA GLU A 94 10.76 2.50 -6.14
C GLU A 94 9.81 1.78 -7.09
N ALA A 95 9.84 0.45 -7.09
CA ALA A 95 8.95 -0.34 -7.93
C ALA A 95 7.48 -0.08 -7.61
N ALA A 96 7.14 0.03 -6.33
CA ALA A 96 5.79 0.33 -5.89
C ALA A 96 5.35 1.73 -6.33
N VAL A 97 6.20 2.74 -6.18
CA VAL A 97 5.89 4.11 -6.61
C VAL A 97 5.65 4.18 -8.11
N ARG A 98 6.52 3.56 -8.89
CA ARG A 98 6.39 3.53 -10.35
C ARG A 98 5.11 2.82 -10.79
N SER A 99 4.74 1.77 -10.09
CA SER A 99 3.53 1.00 -10.42
C SER A 99 2.25 1.77 -10.11
N LEU A 100 2.24 2.57 -9.06
CA LEU A 100 1.11 3.46 -8.77
C LEU A 100 0.90 4.45 -9.90
N GLN A 101 1.98 5.04 -10.41
CA GLN A 101 1.92 5.96 -11.53
C GLN A 101 1.50 5.26 -12.83
N ALA A 102 2.06 4.08 -13.09
CA ALA A 102 1.73 3.30 -14.29
C ALA A 102 0.28 2.82 -14.31
N ALA A 103 -0.32 2.60 -13.15
CA ALA A 103 -1.72 2.20 -13.04
C ALA A 103 -2.71 3.33 -13.34
N GLY A 104 -2.25 4.57 -13.39
CA GLY A 104 -3.07 5.73 -13.74
C GLY A 104 -3.26 6.74 -12.63
N LEU A 105 -2.66 6.55 -11.46
CA LEU A 105 -2.70 7.54 -10.39
C LEU A 105 -1.67 8.64 -10.64
N GLU A 106 -2.08 9.88 -10.46
CA GLU A 106 -1.16 11.02 -10.49
C GLU A 106 -0.51 11.18 -9.13
N ILE A 107 0.82 11.18 -9.11
CA ILE A 107 1.57 11.35 -7.88
C ILE A 107 1.87 12.83 -7.68
N THR A 108 1.35 13.42 -6.61
CA THR A 108 1.52 14.85 -6.31
C THR A 108 2.78 15.13 -5.52
N ALA A 109 3.18 14.22 -4.65
CA ALA A 109 4.39 14.34 -3.84
C ALA A 109 4.83 12.97 -3.37
N ILE A 110 6.13 12.81 -3.16
CA ILE A 110 6.71 11.59 -2.58
C ILE A 110 7.51 12.02 -1.36
N LYS A 111 7.17 11.45 -0.21
CA LYS A 111 7.85 11.73 1.06
C LYS A 111 8.35 10.44 1.70
N ASP A 112 9.53 10.47 2.25
CA ASP A 112 10.05 9.37 3.07
C ASP A 112 9.68 9.64 4.53
N VAL A 113 8.89 8.76 5.10
CA VAL A 113 8.41 8.86 6.48
C VAL A 113 8.97 7.75 7.37
N THR A 114 10.09 7.16 6.98
CA THR A 114 10.74 6.13 7.77
C THR A 114 11.02 6.67 9.17
N PRO A 115 10.54 5.99 10.23
CA PRO A 115 10.70 6.50 11.59
C PRO A 115 12.15 6.43 12.02
N ILE A 116 12.64 7.56 12.56
CA ILE A 116 13.98 7.66 13.15
C ILE A 116 13.79 7.92 14.65
N PRO A 117 14.16 6.95 15.53
CA PRO A 117 13.99 7.15 16.96
C PRO A 117 14.93 8.23 17.48
N HIS A 118 14.42 9.07 18.37
CA HIS A 118 15.23 10.06 19.11
C HIS A 118 15.79 9.38 20.37
N ASN A 119 16.76 8.47 20.23
CA ASN A 119 17.27 7.57 21.24
C ASN A 119 16.35 6.46 21.74
N GLY A 120 15.10 6.45 21.42
CA GLY A 120 14.11 5.41 21.63
C GLY A 120 14.36 4.32 22.67
N CYS A 121 13.75 3.19 22.46
CA CYS A 121 13.94 2.01 23.31
C CYS A 121 15.27 1.31 23.00
N ARG A 122 15.80 0.62 24.03
CA ARG A 122 16.96 -0.23 23.84
C ARG A 122 16.66 -1.29 22.79
N PRO A 123 17.50 -1.45 21.76
CA PRO A 123 17.27 -2.48 20.75
C PRO A 123 17.37 -3.89 21.36
N PRO A 124 16.69 -4.89 20.75
CA PRO A 124 16.77 -6.25 21.24
C PRO A 124 18.18 -6.80 21.11
N LYS A 125 18.44 -7.83 21.91
CA LYS A 125 19.71 -8.56 21.91
C LYS A 125 20.01 -9.07 20.49
N ARG A 126 21.30 -9.05 20.15
CA ARG A 126 21.77 -9.59 18.88
C ARG A 126 21.34 -11.04 18.72
N ARG A 127 20.74 -11.38 17.60
CA ARG A 127 20.30 -12.74 17.31
C ARG A 127 21.49 -13.68 17.24
N ARG A 128 21.43 -14.78 17.97
CA ARG A 128 22.41 -15.85 17.83
C ARG A 128 22.22 -16.52 16.47
N VAL A 129 23.29 -16.56 15.72
CA VAL A 129 23.31 -17.27 14.43
C VAL A 129 23.84 -18.68 14.65
#